data_a8f5e57905dd9115502ed14738ce7475
#
_entry.id   a8f5e57905dd9115502ed14738ce7475
#
_cell.length_a   1.000
_cell.length_b   1.000
_cell.length_c   1.000
_cell.angle_alpha   90.00
_cell.angle_beta   90.00
_cell.angle_gamma   90.00
#
_symmetry.space_group_name_H-M   'P 1'
#
loop_
_entity.id
_entity.type
_entity.pdbx_description
1 polymer ?
#
loop_
_entity_poly.entity_id
_entity_poly.type
_entity_poly.pdbx_seq_one_letter_code
_entity_poly.pdbx_strand_id
1 'polypeptide(L)'
;VGTLEATTNAGGIFVLESSGLIIGGNAVQTTAGNAAIEITLTAGDLTLNDDITAHGSGTVTLAVLGADASLITGDGDDDIASTSGAISITADRLALVGGTIASSGALTLQPNAAAETIGIGDGATGDFNLTATEIGLLTNGFSSITIGKANSGAVDINAITFNDPVTIQGAAMTVTALEAGTNNITLTSTSTIDEDADNTTADITTSGTLSLTAQGAIGATGGSGPLDLTVGTLEATTNAGGIFLLESSGLIIGGNAVQ
;
A
#
# COMPACT_ATOMS: atom_id res chain seq x y z
N VAL A 1 11.40 23.14 12.66
CA VAL A 1 10.68 21.91 13.05
C VAL A 1 10.04 22.16 14.41
N GLY A 2 8.74 22.04 14.50
CA GLY A 2 7.99 22.10 15.75
C GLY A 2 7.65 20.69 16.26
N THR A 3 7.30 20.59 17.54
CA THR A 3 6.72 19.38 18.12
C THR A 3 5.23 19.62 18.35
N LEU A 4 4.41 18.68 17.95
CA LEU A 4 2.96 18.68 18.14
C LEU A 4 2.57 17.62 19.15
N GLU A 5 1.77 18.03 20.11
CA GLU A 5 1.01 17.20 21.03
C GLU A 5 -0.42 17.75 21.02
N ALA A 6 -1.43 16.91 20.83
CA ALA A 6 -2.81 17.37 20.77
C ALA A 6 -3.79 16.27 21.18
N THR A 7 -4.67 16.59 22.11
CA THR A 7 -5.74 15.68 22.53
C THR A 7 -7.09 16.40 22.44
N THR A 8 -8.08 15.76 21.82
CA THR A 8 -9.46 16.24 21.82
C THR A 8 -10.45 15.14 22.20
N ASN A 9 -11.51 15.53 22.90
CA ASN A 9 -12.53 14.56 23.33
C ASN A 9 -13.67 14.38 22.32
N ALA A 10 -13.96 15.38 21.50
CA ALA A 10 -15.15 15.33 20.63
C ALA A 10 -14.98 16.01 19.27
N GLY A 11 -13.92 16.76 19.08
CA GLY A 11 -13.61 17.44 17.82
C GLY A 11 -12.50 16.77 17.06
N GLY A 12 -12.34 17.04 15.75
CA GLY A 12 -11.21 16.62 14.96
C GLY A 12 -9.94 17.43 15.25
N ILE A 13 -8.80 16.92 14.82
CA ILE A 13 -7.51 17.59 14.85
C ILE A 13 -7.11 17.85 13.39
N PHE A 14 -6.93 19.12 13.04
CA PHE A 14 -6.59 19.53 11.67
C PHE A 14 -5.36 20.43 11.72
N VAL A 15 -4.26 19.96 11.14
CA VAL A 15 -2.97 20.65 11.16
C VAL A 15 -2.50 20.89 9.74
N LEU A 16 -2.13 22.12 9.44
CA LEU A 16 -1.43 22.48 8.22
C LEU A 16 -0.09 23.09 8.60
N GLU A 17 1.00 22.44 8.22
CA GLU A 17 2.37 22.84 8.53
C GLU A 17 3.17 23.10 7.26
N SER A 18 3.98 24.13 7.25
CA SER A 18 4.80 24.54 6.11
C SER A 18 6.26 24.11 6.22
N SER A 19 6.59 23.35 7.24
CA SER A 19 7.93 22.80 7.48
C SER A 19 7.83 21.36 8.01
N GLY A 20 8.95 20.75 8.39
CA GLY A 20 8.90 19.44 9.06
C GLY A 20 8.22 19.52 10.42
N LEU A 21 7.57 18.45 10.85
CA LEU A 21 6.83 18.32 12.08
C LEU A 21 7.25 17.05 12.84
N ILE A 22 7.33 17.17 14.17
CA ILE A 22 7.54 16.02 15.05
C ILE A 22 6.25 15.80 15.85
N ILE A 23 5.72 14.61 15.84
CA ILE A 23 4.70 14.17 16.81
C ILE A 23 5.45 13.68 18.05
N GLY A 24 5.08 14.17 19.23
CA GLY A 24 5.76 13.76 20.46
C GLY A 24 5.08 14.32 21.69
N GLY A 25 5.54 13.93 22.85
CA GLY A 25 5.03 14.37 24.15
C GLY A 25 3.97 13.44 24.74
N ASN A 26 2.71 13.52 24.31
CA ASN A 26 1.61 12.67 24.79
C ASN A 26 0.64 12.36 23.62
N ALA A 27 1.19 12.09 22.46
CA ALA A 27 0.44 11.72 21.27
C ALA A 27 -0.40 12.85 20.60
N VAL A 28 -0.87 12.53 19.39
CA VAL A 28 -1.95 13.27 18.71
C VAL A 28 -3.18 12.37 18.66
N GLN A 29 -4.21 12.68 19.46
CA GLN A 29 -5.30 11.74 19.64
C GLN A 29 -6.70 12.36 19.79
N THR A 30 -7.70 11.62 19.30
CA THR A 30 -9.09 11.84 19.64
C THR A 30 -9.55 10.76 20.62
N THR A 31 -10.18 11.12 21.75
CA THR A 31 -10.47 10.16 22.83
C THR A 31 -11.93 9.72 22.90
N ALA A 32 -12.81 10.35 22.11
CA ALA A 32 -14.22 9.96 22.00
C ALA A 32 -14.81 10.42 20.66
N GLY A 33 -16.02 9.93 20.35
CA GLY A 33 -16.68 10.24 19.08
C GLY A 33 -16.04 9.48 17.91
N ASN A 34 -16.17 10.03 16.73
CA ASN A 34 -15.61 9.49 15.48
C ASN A 34 -14.91 10.61 14.70
N ALA A 35 -14.16 11.43 15.43
CA ALA A 35 -13.55 12.62 14.86
C ALA A 35 -12.23 12.28 14.14
N ALA A 36 -11.99 12.95 13.03
CA ALA A 36 -10.82 12.73 12.19
C ALA A 36 -9.57 13.42 12.75
N ILE A 37 -8.42 12.85 12.42
CA ILE A 37 -7.10 13.49 12.52
C ILE A 37 -6.59 13.71 11.10
N GLU A 38 -6.27 14.95 10.75
CA GLU A 38 -5.70 15.31 9.46
C GLU A 38 -4.47 16.18 9.69
N ILE A 39 -3.31 15.69 9.25
CA ILE A 39 -2.03 16.39 9.33
C ILE A 39 -1.49 16.52 7.92
N THR A 40 -1.33 17.76 7.45
CA THR A 40 -0.78 18.08 6.14
C THR A 40 0.49 18.91 6.29
N LEU A 41 1.60 18.40 5.78
CA LEU A 41 2.86 19.11 5.64
C LEU A 41 3.05 19.52 4.18
N THR A 42 3.28 20.79 3.91
CA THR A 42 3.59 21.27 2.56
C THR A 42 5.08 21.26 2.24
N ALA A 43 5.93 21.03 3.25
CA ALA A 43 7.37 20.81 3.11
C ALA A 43 7.96 20.09 4.32
N GLY A 44 9.08 19.39 4.13
CA GLY A 44 9.80 18.67 5.18
C GLY A 44 9.12 17.37 5.60
N ASP A 45 9.76 16.67 6.52
CA ASP A 45 9.35 15.34 6.96
C ASP A 45 8.36 15.39 8.12
N LEU A 46 7.50 14.37 8.21
CA LEU A 46 6.71 14.07 9.40
C LEU A 46 7.42 12.96 10.18
N THR A 47 7.86 13.26 11.38
CA THR A 47 8.51 12.29 12.28
C THR A 47 7.58 11.98 13.44
N LEU A 48 7.30 10.72 13.67
CA LEU A 48 6.57 10.25 14.85
C LEU A 48 7.60 9.83 15.92
N ASN A 49 7.47 10.38 17.10
CA ASN A 49 8.09 9.94 18.35
C ASN A 49 7.00 9.72 19.40
N ASP A 50 5.77 9.52 18.98
CA ASP A 50 4.59 9.19 19.78
C ASP A 50 3.40 8.91 18.84
N ASP A 51 2.31 8.40 19.37
CA ASP A 51 1.17 7.89 18.61
C ASP A 51 0.35 8.96 17.87
N ILE A 52 -0.29 8.50 16.79
CA ILE A 52 -1.42 9.18 16.17
C ILE A 52 -2.63 8.25 16.23
N THR A 53 -3.61 8.55 17.11
CA THR A 53 -4.74 7.64 17.36
C THR A 53 -6.09 8.34 17.24
N ALA A 54 -6.91 7.89 16.26
CA ALA A 54 -8.29 8.32 16.10
C ALA A 54 -9.27 7.33 16.76
N HIS A 55 -10.19 7.85 17.58
CA HIS A 55 -11.19 7.04 18.26
C HIS A 55 -12.33 6.61 17.32
N GLY A 56 -12.80 5.38 17.48
CA GLY A 56 -13.98 4.86 16.78
C GLY A 56 -13.78 4.76 15.26
N SER A 57 -14.66 5.34 14.47
CA SER A 57 -14.54 5.42 13.02
C SER A 57 -13.88 6.71 12.52
N GLY A 58 -13.20 7.46 13.40
CA GLY A 58 -12.41 8.62 13.01
C GLY A 58 -11.31 8.23 12.05
N THR A 59 -11.17 8.98 10.94
CA THR A 59 -10.12 8.74 9.95
C THR A 59 -8.80 9.35 10.39
N VAL A 60 -7.69 8.76 9.94
CA VAL A 60 -6.35 9.35 10.05
C VAL A 60 -5.85 9.65 8.64
N THR A 61 -5.56 10.92 8.37
CA THR A 61 -4.99 11.35 7.09
C THR A 61 -3.68 12.08 7.33
N LEU A 62 -2.59 11.49 6.83
CA LEU A 62 -1.25 12.06 6.90
C LEU A 62 -0.77 12.37 5.49
N ALA A 63 -0.64 13.65 5.17
CA ALA A 63 -0.22 14.11 3.86
C ALA A 63 1.10 14.89 3.98
N VAL A 64 2.21 14.25 3.59
CA VAL A 64 3.55 14.80 3.58
C VAL A 64 3.89 15.17 2.13
N LEU A 65 3.62 16.43 1.75
CA LEU A 65 3.59 16.88 0.36
C LEU A 65 4.88 17.56 -0.11
N GLY A 66 5.90 17.64 0.74
CA GLY A 66 7.22 18.12 0.33
C GLY A 66 7.85 17.18 -0.69
N ALA A 67 8.63 17.73 -1.64
CA ALA A 67 9.38 16.89 -2.58
C ALA A 67 10.40 16.03 -1.82
N ASP A 68 10.46 14.75 -2.14
CA ASP A 68 11.29 13.72 -1.48
C ASP A 68 11.05 13.60 0.05
N ALA A 69 9.93 14.13 0.54
CA ALA A 69 9.65 14.15 1.97
C ALA A 69 9.14 12.80 2.48
N SER A 70 9.51 12.50 3.72
CA SER A 70 9.30 11.22 4.37
C SER A 70 8.27 11.30 5.49
N LEU A 71 7.51 10.21 5.66
CA LEU A 71 6.92 9.86 6.94
C LEU A 71 7.85 8.86 7.63
N ILE A 72 8.24 9.18 8.85
CA ILE A 72 9.25 8.44 9.62
C ILE A 72 8.64 8.07 10.98
N THR A 73 8.65 6.80 11.36
CA THR A 73 8.40 6.38 12.74
C THR A 73 9.74 6.19 13.47
N GLY A 74 9.85 6.68 14.71
CA GLY A 74 11.12 6.79 15.41
C GLY A 74 11.56 5.53 16.13
N ASP A 75 10.64 4.86 16.82
CA ASP A 75 10.94 3.66 17.62
C ASP A 75 9.75 2.67 17.67
N GLY A 76 9.80 1.71 18.58
CA GLY A 76 8.90 0.54 18.56
C GLY A 76 7.48 0.77 19.05
N ASP A 77 7.12 1.99 19.48
CA ASP A 77 5.82 2.34 20.05
C ASP A 77 5.13 3.56 19.40
N ASP A 78 5.53 3.94 18.20
CA ASP A 78 4.95 5.06 17.44
C ASP A 78 3.79 4.58 16.55
N ASP A 79 2.63 4.31 17.14
CA ASP A 79 1.48 3.73 16.42
C ASP A 79 0.69 4.77 15.60
N ILE A 80 0.22 4.36 14.42
CA ILE A 80 -0.78 5.08 13.65
C ILE A 80 -2.07 4.24 13.67
N ALA A 81 -3.08 4.67 14.42
CA ALA A 81 -4.22 3.83 14.67
C ALA A 81 -5.58 4.52 14.51
N SER A 82 -6.57 3.72 14.10
CA SER A 82 -8.00 4.00 14.25
C SER A 82 -8.72 2.71 14.58
N THR A 83 -9.82 2.77 15.34
CA THR A 83 -10.57 1.53 15.62
C THR A 83 -11.19 0.95 14.33
N SER A 84 -11.82 1.79 13.51
CA SER A 84 -12.49 1.35 12.27
C SER A 84 -12.51 2.41 11.16
N GLY A 85 -11.91 3.56 11.39
CA GLY A 85 -11.76 4.60 10.37
C GLY A 85 -10.68 4.24 9.36
N ALA A 86 -10.79 4.78 8.15
CA ALA A 86 -9.74 4.63 7.16
C ALA A 86 -8.47 5.39 7.59
N ILE A 87 -7.32 4.81 7.25
CA ILE A 87 -6.01 5.45 7.38
C ILE A 87 -5.48 5.73 5.98
N SER A 88 -5.06 6.96 5.72
CA SER A 88 -4.46 7.37 4.45
C SER A 88 -3.13 8.06 4.69
N ILE A 89 -2.07 7.53 4.10
CA ILE A 89 -0.71 8.08 4.18
C ILE A 89 -0.25 8.41 2.77
N THR A 90 0.10 9.68 2.57
CA THR A 90 0.70 10.19 1.34
C THR A 90 2.05 10.80 1.67
N ALA A 91 3.12 10.26 1.12
CA ALA A 91 4.50 10.75 1.26
C ALA A 91 5.34 10.20 0.10
N ASP A 92 6.41 10.87 -0.29
CA ASP A 92 7.29 10.30 -1.32
C ASP A 92 8.13 9.15 -0.78
N ARG A 93 8.34 9.09 0.54
CA ARG A 93 9.08 8.00 1.21
C ARG A 93 8.39 7.58 2.50
N LEU A 94 8.48 6.30 2.81
CA LEU A 94 8.13 5.75 4.12
C LEU A 94 9.40 5.19 4.76
N ALA A 95 9.56 5.42 6.06
CA ALA A 95 10.63 4.86 6.87
C ALA A 95 10.01 4.39 8.20
N LEU A 96 9.33 3.26 8.15
CA LEU A 96 8.66 2.67 9.29
C LEU A 96 9.65 1.80 10.06
N VAL A 97 10.24 2.37 11.10
CA VAL A 97 11.28 1.69 11.91
C VAL A 97 10.65 0.84 13.01
N GLY A 98 9.48 1.24 13.52
CA GLY A 98 8.76 0.53 14.57
C GLY A 98 7.34 1.05 14.70
N GLY A 99 6.65 0.64 15.78
CA GLY A 99 5.22 0.89 15.94
C GLY A 99 4.38 0.04 14.99
N THR A 100 3.09 0.28 14.98
CA THR A 100 2.16 -0.43 14.08
C THR A 100 1.24 0.53 13.35
N ILE A 101 0.74 0.12 12.18
CA ILE A 101 -0.39 0.77 11.53
C ILE A 101 -1.60 -0.15 11.68
N ALA A 102 -2.67 0.33 12.34
CA ALA A 102 -3.77 -0.51 12.79
C ALA A 102 -5.14 0.11 12.56
N SER A 103 -6.03 -0.63 11.89
CA SER A 103 -7.46 -0.30 11.79
C SER A 103 -8.24 -1.50 11.26
N SER A 104 -9.56 -1.54 11.50
CA SER A 104 -10.46 -2.41 10.72
C SER A 104 -11.05 -1.72 9.48
N GLY A 105 -10.72 -0.44 9.24
CA GLY A 105 -11.05 0.29 8.03
C GLY A 105 -10.09 0.01 6.88
N ALA A 106 -10.14 0.82 5.83
CA ALA A 106 -9.20 0.72 4.72
C ALA A 106 -7.88 1.43 5.03
N LEU A 107 -6.77 0.89 4.52
CA LEU A 107 -5.46 1.54 4.51
C LEU A 107 -5.10 1.96 3.09
N THR A 108 -4.61 3.18 2.93
CA THR A 108 -4.01 3.66 1.68
C THR A 108 -2.61 4.18 1.93
N LEU A 109 -1.63 3.64 1.22
CA LEU A 109 -0.24 4.06 1.21
C LEU A 109 0.13 4.49 -0.21
N GLN A 110 0.48 5.75 -0.42
CA GLN A 110 0.75 6.23 -1.77
C GLN A 110 1.84 7.31 -1.80
N PRO A 111 2.64 7.36 -2.87
CA PRO A 111 3.58 8.46 -3.07
C PRO A 111 2.83 9.78 -3.28
N ASN A 112 3.44 10.91 -2.88
CA ASN A 112 2.91 12.23 -3.19
C ASN A 112 3.14 12.59 -4.66
N ALA A 113 4.36 12.45 -5.16
CA ALA A 113 4.69 12.79 -6.53
C ALA A 113 4.01 11.86 -7.55
N ALA A 114 3.74 12.38 -8.75
CA ALA A 114 3.35 11.56 -9.89
C ALA A 114 4.59 10.86 -10.48
N ALA A 115 4.38 9.68 -11.06
CA ALA A 115 5.42 8.85 -11.66
C ALA A 115 6.53 8.38 -10.68
N GLU A 116 6.31 8.53 -9.36
CA GLU A 116 7.18 7.96 -8.35
C GLU A 116 7.15 6.44 -8.45
N THR A 117 8.32 5.81 -8.48
CA THR A 117 8.45 4.36 -8.55
C THR A 117 8.15 3.71 -7.20
N ILE A 118 7.60 2.51 -7.22
CA ILE A 118 7.19 1.79 -6.01
C ILE A 118 7.94 0.47 -5.92
N GLY A 119 8.59 0.22 -4.79
CA GLY A 119 9.18 -1.06 -4.42
C GLY A 119 8.36 -1.72 -3.30
N ILE A 120 8.07 -3.01 -3.43
CA ILE A 120 7.31 -3.78 -2.43
C ILE A 120 8.05 -5.10 -2.16
N GLY A 121 8.43 -5.33 -0.91
CA GLY A 121 9.21 -6.49 -0.50
C GLY A 121 10.71 -6.21 -0.45
N ASP A 122 11.47 -7.13 0.15
CA ASP A 122 12.90 -6.94 0.35
C ASP A 122 13.67 -6.99 -0.98
N GLY A 123 14.52 -6.00 -1.19
CA GLY A 123 15.33 -5.86 -2.39
C GLY A 123 14.57 -5.32 -3.60
N ALA A 124 13.28 -5.03 -3.49
CA ALA A 124 12.53 -4.34 -4.53
C ALA A 124 13.07 -2.92 -4.75
N THR A 125 12.96 -2.45 -5.99
CA THR A 125 13.49 -1.16 -6.40
C THR A 125 12.35 -0.14 -6.54
N GLY A 126 12.48 1.00 -5.87
CA GLY A 126 11.49 2.07 -5.91
C GLY A 126 11.88 3.21 -4.98
N ASP A 127 11.45 4.42 -5.32
CA ASP A 127 11.65 5.59 -4.45
C ASP A 127 10.68 5.55 -3.26
N PHE A 128 9.42 5.21 -3.51
CA PHE A 128 8.45 4.81 -2.48
C PHE A 128 8.63 3.31 -2.23
N ASN A 129 9.37 2.96 -1.19
CA ASN A 129 9.73 1.57 -0.91
C ASN A 129 9.08 1.09 0.39
N LEU A 130 8.56 -0.14 0.36
CA LEU A 130 7.98 -0.87 1.48
C LEU A 130 8.67 -2.22 1.61
N THR A 131 9.59 -2.35 2.53
CA THR A 131 10.26 -3.61 2.85
C THR A 131 9.30 -4.63 3.47
N ALA A 132 9.66 -5.90 3.48
CA ALA A 132 8.87 -6.93 4.17
C ALA A 132 8.73 -6.64 5.67
N THR A 133 9.75 -6.03 6.29
CA THR A 133 9.69 -5.59 7.69
C THR A 133 8.63 -4.51 7.89
N GLU A 134 8.57 -3.50 7.04
CA GLU A 134 7.58 -2.40 7.13
C GLU A 134 6.16 -2.89 6.85
N ILE A 135 5.98 -3.80 5.88
CA ILE A 135 4.68 -4.46 5.66
C ILE A 135 4.27 -5.31 6.87
N GLY A 136 5.24 -5.91 7.56
CA GLY A 136 5.01 -6.63 8.82
C GLY A 136 4.50 -5.77 9.99
N LEU A 137 4.62 -4.43 9.91
CA LEU A 137 4.05 -3.49 10.87
C LEU A 137 2.57 -3.15 10.61
N LEU A 138 2.03 -3.57 9.47
CA LEU A 138 0.60 -3.47 9.18
C LEU A 138 -0.13 -4.58 9.93
N THR A 139 -0.96 -4.21 10.89
CA THR A 139 -1.71 -5.23 11.66
C THR A 139 -2.76 -5.90 10.78
N ASN A 140 -2.93 -7.21 10.95
CA ASN A 140 -3.99 -7.94 10.27
C ASN A 140 -5.38 -7.43 10.73
N GLY A 141 -6.28 -7.20 9.78
CA GLY A 141 -7.66 -6.77 10.02
C GLY A 141 -8.14 -5.60 9.18
N PHE A 142 -7.31 -5.04 8.31
CA PHE A 142 -7.77 -4.02 7.36
C PHE A 142 -8.83 -4.59 6.42
N SER A 143 -9.87 -3.79 6.15
CA SER A 143 -10.87 -4.19 5.14
C SER A 143 -10.26 -4.25 3.73
N SER A 144 -9.21 -3.47 3.48
CA SER A 144 -8.39 -3.48 2.27
C SER A 144 -7.12 -2.66 2.50
N ILE A 145 -6.03 -3.04 1.82
CA ILE A 145 -4.79 -2.27 1.73
C ILE A 145 -4.64 -1.82 0.29
N THR A 146 -4.47 -0.52 0.04
CA THR A 146 -4.16 0.03 -1.29
C THR A 146 -2.76 0.62 -1.28
N ILE A 147 -1.90 0.20 -2.20
CA ILE A 147 -0.54 0.72 -2.38
C ILE A 147 -0.44 1.36 -3.76
N GLY A 148 0.03 2.60 -3.78
CA GLY A 148 0.16 3.38 -5.02
C GLY A 148 -1.15 4.04 -5.48
N LYS A 149 -1.10 4.60 -6.65
CA LYS A 149 -2.21 5.33 -7.32
C LYS A 149 -2.04 5.25 -8.83
N ALA A 150 -3.08 5.57 -9.58
CA ALA A 150 -3.12 5.41 -11.04
C ALA A 150 -2.00 6.17 -11.80
N ASN A 151 -1.44 7.23 -11.24
CA ASN A 151 -0.34 7.99 -11.82
C ASN A 151 1.02 7.76 -11.14
N SER A 152 1.16 6.70 -10.33
CA SER A 152 2.46 6.24 -9.86
C SER A 152 3.32 5.70 -11.01
N GLY A 153 4.62 5.65 -10.80
CA GLY A 153 5.58 5.08 -11.72
C GLY A 153 5.54 3.56 -11.80
N ALA A 154 6.64 2.96 -12.23
CA ALA A 154 6.79 1.50 -12.26
C ALA A 154 6.72 0.92 -10.84
N VAL A 155 6.21 -0.31 -10.76
CA VAL A 155 6.07 -1.06 -9.50
C VAL A 155 6.90 -2.33 -9.59
N ASP A 156 7.79 -2.53 -8.63
CA ASP A 156 8.61 -3.72 -8.48
C ASP A 156 8.13 -4.48 -7.22
N ILE A 157 7.61 -5.69 -7.41
CA ILE A 157 7.05 -6.51 -6.33
C ILE A 157 7.92 -7.74 -6.17
N ASN A 158 8.73 -7.73 -5.12
CA ASN A 158 9.51 -8.90 -4.71
C ASN A 158 8.72 -9.80 -3.76
N ALA A 159 9.35 -10.84 -3.24
CA ALA A 159 8.70 -11.81 -2.37
C ALA A 159 8.04 -11.15 -1.14
N ILE A 160 6.72 -11.22 -1.08
CA ILE A 160 5.92 -10.60 -0.02
C ILE A 160 4.60 -11.34 0.21
N THR A 161 4.15 -11.35 1.47
CA THR A 161 2.84 -11.91 1.87
C THR A 161 2.01 -10.82 2.56
N PHE A 162 0.78 -10.62 2.08
CA PHE A 162 -0.23 -9.77 2.74
C PHE A 162 -1.22 -10.62 3.51
N ASN A 163 -1.60 -10.16 4.70
CA ASN A 163 -2.59 -10.81 5.55
C ASN A 163 -4.02 -10.27 5.36
N ASP A 164 -4.19 -9.24 4.53
CA ASP A 164 -5.44 -8.57 4.21
C ASP A 164 -5.61 -8.45 2.69
N PRO A 165 -6.81 -8.16 2.17
CA PRO A 165 -7.01 -7.90 0.74
C PRO A 165 -6.15 -6.73 0.28
N VAL A 166 -5.40 -6.91 -0.81
CA VAL A 166 -4.46 -5.90 -1.31
C VAL A 166 -4.80 -5.45 -2.72
N THR A 167 -4.68 -4.14 -2.95
CA THR A 167 -4.76 -3.49 -4.26
C THR A 167 -3.45 -2.74 -4.52
N ILE A 168 -2.77 -3.03 -5.61
CA ILE A 168 -1.53 -2.34 -6.01
C ILE A 168 -1.79 -1.63 -7.34
N GLN A 169 -1.40 -0.34 -7.40
CA GLN A 169 -1.64 0.52 -8.55
C GLN A 169 -0.38 1.24 -9.00
N GLY A 170 -0.14 1.29 -10.31
CA GLY A 170 0.98 2.02 -10.89
C GLY A 170 1.10 1.88 -12.40
N ALA A 171 2.29 2.16 -12.93
CA ALA A 171 2.59 1.96 -14.34
C ALA A 171 2.98 0.50 -14.63
N ALA A 172 4.09 0.22 -15.28
CA ALA A 172 4.53 -1.15 -15.49
C ALA A 172 4.80 -1.86 -14.16
N MET A 173 4.29 -3.07 -14.01
CA MET A 173 4.48 -3.89 -12.82
C MET A 173 5.33 -5.10 -13.16
N THR A 174 6.32 -5.37 -12.29
CA THR A 174 7.12 -6.60 -12.31
C THR A 174 6.85 -7.35 -11.02
N VAL A 175 6.52 -8.63 -11.11
CA VAL A 175 6.14 -9.46 -9.97
C VAL A 175 7.07 -10.66 -9.87
N THR A 176 7.68 -10.86 -8.71
CA THR A 176 8.52 -12.04 -8.42
C THR A 176 7.77 -13.07 -7.56
N ALA A 177 7.14 -12.62 -6.46
CA ALA A 177 6.29 -13.48 -5.63
C ALA A 177 5.37 -12.66 -4.73
N LEU A 178 4.08 -12.65 -5.03
CA LEU A 178 3.05 -11.96 -4.26
C LEU A 178 2.05 -12.97 -3.70
N GLU A 179 1.92 -13.02 -2.38
CA GLU A 179 1.02 -13.93 -1.70
C GLU A 179 -0.01 -13.21 -0.84
N ALA A 180 -1.24 -13.72 -0.77
CA ALA A 180 -2.28 -13.18 0.11
C ALA A 180 -3.16 -14.26 0.77
N GLY A 181 -2.71 -15.50 0.84
CA GLY A 181 -3.43 -16.58 1.49
C GLY A 181 -4.84 -16.79 0.94
N THR A 182 -5.88 -16.41 1.69
CA THR A 182 -7.29 -16.47 1.25
C THR A 182 -7.85 -15.12 0.81
N ASN A 183 -7.04 -14.07 0.86
CA ASN A 183 -7.49 -12.71 0.56
C ASN A 183 -7.40 -12.41 -0.94
N ASN A 184 -8.19 -11.45 -1.38
CA ASN A 184 -8.16 -11.01 -2.77
C ASN A 184 -6.92 -10.16 -3.06
N ILE A 185 -6.39 -10.31 -4.28
CA ILE A 185 -5.34 -9.48 -4.84
C ILE A 185 -5.89 -8.74 -6.05
N THR A 186 -5.67 -7.43 -6.12
CA THR A 186 -6.01 -6.62 -7.30
C THR A 186 -4.76 -5.88 -7.76
N LEU A 187 -4.35 -6.08 -9.02
CA LEU A 187 -3.29 -5.32 -9.66
C LEU A 187 -3.88 -4.46 -10.77
N THR A 188 -3.63 -3.16 -10.72
CA THR A 188 -4.10 -2.21 -11.74
C THR A 188 -2.94 -1.44 -12.33
N SER A 189 -2.59 -1.76 -13.56
CA SER A 189 -1.47 -1.17 -14.29
C SER A 189 -1.94 -0.24 -15.39
N THR A 190 -1.31 0.94 -15.49
CA THR A 190 -1.46 1.83 -16.67
C THR A 190 -0.52 1.44 -17.81
N SER A 191 0.21 0.33 -17.71
CA SER A 191 1.09 -0.25 -18.72
C SER A 191 0.95 -1.77 -18.72
N THR A 192 1.97 -2.53 -18.40
CA THR A 192 2.02 -4.00 -18.40
C THR A 192 2.06 -4.57 -16.98
N ILE A 193 1.67 -5.83 -16.83
CA ILE A 193 1.94 -6.64 -15.63
C ILE A 193 2.74 -7.85 -16.11
N ASP A 194 3.95 -8.02 -15.62
CA ASP A 194 4.91 -9.03 -16.08
C ASP A 194 5.58 -9.71 -14.88
N GLU A 195 6.15 -10.88 -15.07
CA GLU A 195 7.08 -11.48 -14.11
C GLU A 195 8.51 -10.94 -14.32
N ASP A 196 9.41 -11.13 -13.34
CA ASP A 196 10.79 -10.68 -13.44
C ASP A 196 11.66 -11.62 -14.28
N ALA A 197 11.38 -12.92 -14.26
CA ALA A 197 12.16 -13.95 -14.95
C ALA A 197 11.31 -15.18 -15.29
N ASP A 198 11.34 -15.63 -16.54
CA ASP A 198 10.68 -16.86 -16.99
C ASP A 198 11.14 -18.08 -16.19
N ASN A 199 10.31 -18.57 -15.33
CA ASN A 199 10.53 -19.72 -14.48
C ASN A 199 9.20 -20.50 -14.30
N THR A 200 9.08 -21.38 -13.34
CA THR A 200 7.86 -22.17 -13.08
C THR A 200 7.38 -22.04 -11.64
N THR A 201 7.89 -21.05 -10.92
CA THR A 201 7.44 -20.73 -9.56
C THR A 201 6.31 -19.73 -9.67
N ALA A 202 5.23 -19.92 -8.94
CA ALA A 202 4.11 -19.00 -9.00
C ALA A 202 4.51 -17.58 -8.54
N ASP A 203 4.28 -16.60 -9.41
CA ASP A 203 4.49 -15.19 -9.12
C ASP A 203 3.37 -14.62 -8.25
N ILE A 204 2.16 -15.15 -8.41
CA ILE A 204 1.02 -14.73 -7.60
C ILE A 204 0.29 -15.94 -7.04
N THR A 205 0.16 -15.96 -5.71
CA THR A 205 -0.53 -17.03 -4.98
C THR A 205 -1.65 -16.47 -4.09
N THR A 206 -2.88 -16.92 -4.34
CA THR A 206 -4.02 -16.70 -3.44
C THR A 206 -5.12 -17.73 -3.69
N SER A 207 -5.78 -18.21 -2.66
CA SER A 207 -7.03 -18.98 -2.83
C SER A 207 -8.27 -18.09 -2.95
N GLY A 208 -8.13 -16.77 -2.82
CA GLY A 208 -9.15 -15.77 -3.10
C GLY A 208 -9.29 -15.46 -4.60
N THR A 209 -9.75 -14.26 -4.91
CA THR A 209 -9.83 -13.74 -6.27
C THR A 209 -8.59 -12.92 -6.61
N LEU A 210 -7.94 -13.26 -7.73
CA LEU A 210 -6.96 -12.41 -8.40
C LEU A 210 -7.66 -11.60 -9.49
N SER A 211 -7.58 -10.28 -9.41
CA SER A 211 -8.09 -9.35 -10.43
C SER A 211 -6.94 -8.58 -11.04
N LEU A 212 -6.69 -8.77 -12.33
CA LEU A 212 -5.64 -8.11 -13.10
C LEU A 212 -6.26 -7.15 -14.11
N THR A 213 -5.83 -5.90 -14.09
CA THR A 213 -6.22 -4.90 -15.10
C THR A 213 -4.98 -4.20 -15.62
N ALA A 214 -4.75 -4.25 -16.94
CA ALA A 214 -3.62 -3.58 -17.57
C ALA A 214 -4.05 -2.79 -18.82
N GLN A 215 -3.39 -1.68 -19.09
CA GLN A 215 -3.53 -0.99 -20.37
C GLN A 215 -2.74 -1.70 -21.48
N GLY A 216 -1.62 -2.34 -21.12
CA GLY A 216 -0.78 -3.17 -21.99
C GLY A 216 -0.99 -4.66 -21.75
N ALA A 217 -0.01 -5.49 -22.07
CA ALA A 217 -0.06 -6.93 -21.90
C ALA A 217 -0.03 -7.35 -20.41
N ILE A 218 -0.54 -8.55 -20.13
CA ILE A 218 -0.37 -9.28 -18.89
C ILE A 218 0.40 -10.55 -19.20
N GLY A 219 1.62 -10.69 -18.63
CA GLY A 219 2.59 -11.71 -19.02
C GLY A 219 3.12 -11.52 -20.44
N ALA A 220 4.01 -12.39 -20.87
CA ALA A 220 4.62 -12.37 -22.20
C ALA A 220 4.73 -13.76 -22.83
N THR A 221 5.06 -13.83 -24.13
CA THR A 221 5.31 -15.09 -24.86
C THR A 221 6.79 -15.45 -24.95
N GLY A 222 7.66 -14.68 -24.30
CA GLY A 222 9.12 -14.87 -24.32
C GLY A 222 9.79 -13.77 -23.55
N GLY A 223 11.03 -13.96 -23.18
CA GLY A 223 11.76 -13.04 -22.31
C GLY A 223 11.43 -13.29 -20.84
N SER A 224 10.47 -12.59 -20.28
CA SER A 224 9.95 -12.82 -18.93
C SER A 224 8.99 -14.00 -18.82
N GLY A 225 8.36 -14.45 -19.90
CA GLY A 225 7.43 -15.59 -19.87
C GLY A 225 5.98 -15.25 -19.53
N PRO A 226 5.10 -16.26 -19.43
CA PRO A 226 3.75 -16.07 -18.93
C PRO A 226 3.79 -15.81 -17.42
N LEU A 227 2.92 -14.96 -16.90
CA LEU A 227 2.78 -14.77 -15.46
C LEU A 227 2.28 -16.06 -14.80
N ASP A 228 3.07 -16.62 -13.87
CA ASP A 228 2.80 -17.89 -13.21
C ASP A 228 1.87 -17.71 -12.01
N LEU A 229 0.77 -18.47 -12.00
CA LEU A 229 -0.29 -18.30 -11.02
C LEU A 229 -0.59 -19.59 -10.24
N THR A 230 -1.00 -19.41 -8.99
CA THR A 230 -1.71 -20.40 -8.18
C THR A 230 -2.87 -19.69 -7.50
N VAL A 231 -4.05 -19.66 -8.14
CA VAL A 231 -5.15 -18.79 -7.68
C VAL A 231 -6.49 -19.53 -7.64
N GLY A 232 -7.38 -19.12 -6.71
CA GLY A 232 -8.72 -19.71 -6.60
C GLY A 232 -9.65 -19.24 -7.72
N THR A 233 -9.70 -17.93 -7.97
CA THR A 233 -10.52 -17.31 -9.01
C THR A 233 -9.71 -16.26 -9.74
N LEU A 234 -9.80 -16.23 -11.08
CA LEU A 234 -9.12 -15.26 -11.93
C LEU A 234 -10.10 -14.35 -12.66
N GLU A 235 -9.81 -13.07 -12.62
CA GLU A 235 -10.37 -12.03 -13.50
C GLU A 235 -9.20 -11.28 -14.13
N ALA A 236 -9.14 -11.15 -15.45
CA ALA A 236 -8.06 -10.46 -16.12
C ALA A 236 -8.58 -9.67 -17.33
N THR A 237 -8.22 -8.42 -17.42
CA THR A 237 -8.62 -7.51 -18.49
C THR A 237 -7.42 -6.72 -19.00
N THR A 238 -7.24 -6.67 -20.32
CA THR A 238 -6.25 -5.82 -20.97
C THR A 238 -6.90 -4.95 -22.05
N ASN A 239 -6.43 -3.72 -22.19
CA ASN A 239 -6.90 -2.81 -23.25
C ASN A 239 -6.10 -3.00 -24.55
N ALA A 240 -4.83 -3.40 -24.45
CA ALA A 240 -3.96 -3.68 -25.60
C ALA A 240 -2.93 -4.75 -25.24
N GLY A 241 -2.52 -5.54 -26.21
CA GLY A 241 -1.62 -6.68 -25.98
C GLY A 241 -2.39 -7.98 -25.72
N GLY A 242 -1.70 -8.98 -25.21
CA GLY A 242 -2.27 -10.29 -24.89
C GLY A 242 -2.32 -10.54 -23.41
N ILE A 243 -2.99 -11.62 -23.01
CA ILE A 243 -2.96 -12.18 -21.67
C ILE A 243 -2.28 -13.54 -21.77
N PHE A 244 -1.13 -13.67 -21.12
CA PHE A 244 -0.26 -14.85 -21.12
C PHE A 244 -0.06 -15.29 -19.68
N LEU A 245 -0.76 -16.33 -19.28
CA LEU A 245 -0.80 -16.82 -17.91
C LEU A 245 -0.54 -18.32 -17.90
N LEU A 246 0.18 -18.79 -16.88
CA LEU A 246 0.34 -20.20 -16.59
C LEU A 246 -0.25 -20.48 -15.20
N GLU A 247 -1.32 -21.23 -15.15
CA GLU A 247 -1.99 -21.58 -13.90
C GLU A 247 -1.65 -23.03 -13.53
N SER A 248 -1.15 -23.23 -12.32
CA SER A 248 -0.67 -24.53 -11.84
C SER A 248 -1.69 -25.32 -11.00
N SER A 249 -2.85 -24.73 -10.70
CA SER A 249 -3.92 -25.35 -9.90
C SER A 249 -5.22 -25.48 -10.71
N GLY A 250 -6.34 -25.68 -10.08
CA GLY A 250 -7.64 -25.68 -10.74
C GLY A 250 -8.19 -24.26 -10.87
N LEU A 251 -8.33 -23.75 -12.08
CA LEU A 251 -8.74 -22.37 -12.35
C LEU A 251 -10.25 -22.20 -12.41
N ILE A 252 -10.78 -21.19 -11.70
CA ILE A 252 -12.13 -20.66 -11.88
C ILE A 252 -12.01 -19.29 -12.52
N ILE A 253 -12.70 -19.09 -13.65
CA ILE A 253 -12.82 -17.76 -14.26
C ILE A 253 -13.96 -17.02 -13.54
N GLY A 254 -13.64 -15.83 -13.01
CA GLY A 254 -14.58 -14.99 -12.27
C GLY A 254 -15.59 -14.25 -13.13
N GLY A 255 -16.45 -13.48 -12.48
CA GLY A 255 -17.60 -12.82 -13.11
C GLY A 255 -17.25 -11.75 -14.13
N ASN A 256 -16.05 -11.15 -14.07
CA ASN A 256 -15.56 -10.17 -15.04
C ASN A 256 -14.75 -10.79 -16.19
N ALA A 257 -14.71 -12.11 -16.26
CA ALA A 257 -14.05 -12.87 -17.32
C ALA A 257 -12.54 -12.57 -17.52
N VAL A 258 -11.95 -13.19 -18.52
CA VAL A 258 -10.61 -12.89 -19.06
C VAL A 258 -10.81 -12.29 -20.44
N GLN A 259 -10.42 -11.03 -20.68
CA GLN A 259 -10.69 -10.25 -21.88
C GLN A 259 -9.47 -9.48 -22.37
#